data_fb978d4fb0bfbe3c5b1e26a44bc69afe
#
_entry.id   fb978d4fb0bfbe3c5b1e26a44bc69afe
#
_cell.length_a   1.000
_cell.length_b   1.000
_cell.length_c   1.000
_cell.angle_alpha   90.00
_cell.angle_beta   90.00
_cell.angle_gamma   90.00
#
_symmetry.space_group_name_H-M   'P 1'
#
loop_
_entity.id
_entity.type
_entity.pdbx_description
1 polymer ?
#
loop_
_entity_poly.entity_id
_entity_poly.type
_entity_poly.pdbx_seq_one_letter_code
_entity_poly.pdbx_strand_id
1 'polypeptide(L)'
;MSAQTIAGYRTLLDPRSMAMGGTGAAAATKFNASLHNPALIAFNRGSKPDRLYLSASMGARELYNTDWEESLNNFQDSNIVQDYDRLANPSSSDAAEVRDVIRQMNLEGYRKDETTVFNLLVDTRPVTINFYTRRDIREMTTILNKDEEQFATLINGLNGGAPAVGTLEERLTSTVDNTYVDISEFGVTVATTNVISYNMPISWGFTPKLVEIRGSHRAESINTYNPRNPPDKQVSRDFLEWNVDLGFSMLMTESFMREELGLSGPILDGEWIFSFVGMNMIPTDFTPYRPENASRTGPYPGTARAVQALYQFGVAHYRQNYMLTMDIDLSENEVYDFEGLTRFLSFGGEYFLRDDFHLRAGMRINMAQTSEAAKDKAILTGGFLYQPHGFSIEAAAMINEVEIGGTVGLGYAF
;
A
#
# COMPACT_ATOMS: atom_id res chain seq x y z
N MET A 1 -21.36 -5.22 7.70
CA MET A 1 -19.96 -5.64 7.85
C MET A 1 -19.29 -5.29 6.53
N SER A 2 -18.35 -4.33 6.53
CA SER A 2 -17.57 -4.00 5.34
C SER A 2 -16.55 -5.12 5.11
N ALA A 3 -16.35 -5.51 3.87
CA ALA A 3 -15.29 -6.45 3.52
C ALA A 3 -13.95 -5.70 3.62
N GLN A 4 -13.04 -6.20 4.44
CA GLN A 4 -11.72 -5.58 4.60
C GLN A 4 -10.82 -5.91 3.39
N THR A 5 -10.15 -4.91 2.87
CA THR A 5 -9.42 -5.00 1.60
C THR A 5 -7.94 -5.29 1.80
N ILE A 6 -7.41 -6.33 1.14
CA ILE A 6 -5.97 -6.63 1.14
C ILE A 6 -5.23 -5.92 0.00
N ALA A 7 -5.87 -5.77 -1.15
CA ALA A 7 -5.19 -5.44 -2.39
C ALA A 7 -5.60 -4.11 -3.02
N GLY A 8 -6.44 -3.30 -2.38
CA GLY A 8 -6.68 -1.92 -2.82
C GLY A 8 -5.48 -1.00 -2.55
N TYR A 9 -4.53 -1.49 -1.77
CA TYR A 9 -3.38 -0.71 -1.36
C TYR A 9 -2.33 -0.65 -2.47
N ARG A 10 -2.05 0.55 -2.92
CA ARG A 10 -0.95 0.83 -3.84
C ARG A 10 0.35 0.81 -3.07
N THR A 11 1.12 -0.26 -3.20
CA THR A 11 2.49 -0.28 -2.71
C THR A 11 3.32 0.70 -3.54
N LEU A 12 3.92 1.68 -2.89
CA LEU A 12 4.73 2.73 -3.51
C LEU A 12 6.16 2.28 -3.80
N LEU A 13 6.35 1.03 -4.17
CA LEU A 13 7.69 0.46 -4.21
C LEU A 13 8.34 0.48 -5.60
N ASP A 14 7.83 1.27 -6.55
CA ASP A 14 8.62 1.63 -7.72
C ASP A 14 9.46 2.90 -7.43
N PRO A 15 10.72 2.97 -7.94
CA PRO A 15 11.66 4.01 -7.54
C PRO A 15 11.18 5.43 -7.83
N ARG A 16 10.55 5.65 -8.99
CA ARG A 16 10.08 6.98 -9.38
C ARG A 16 8.94 7.45 -8.49
N SER A 17 7.89 6.62 -8.35
CA SER A 17 6.72 6.97 -7.56
C SER A 17 7.09 7.12 -6.09
N MET A 18 7.87 6.21 -5.51
CA MET A 18 8.34 6.31 -4.13
C MET A 18 9.08 7.63 -3.91
N ALA A 19 10.04 7.98 -4.77
CA ALA A 19 10.82 9.21 -4.62
C ALA A 19 9.97 10.49 -4.64
N MET A 20 8.78 10.43 -5.22
CA MET A 20 7.86 11.56 -5.41
C MET A 20 6.57 11.43 -4.60
N GLY A 21 6.63 10.88 -3.38
CA GLY A 21 5.49 10.80 -2.47
C GLY A 21 4.38 9.85 -2.90
N GLY A 22 4.64 8.98 -3.87
CA GLY A 22 3.64 8.07 -4.41
C GLY A 22 2.87 8.58 -5.61
N THR A 23 3.24 9.72 -6.16
CA THR A 23 2.63 10.23 -7.39
C THR A 23 2.99 9.35 -8.59
N GLY A 24 2.09 9.25 -9.54
CA GLY A 24 2.28 8.46 -10.76
C GLY A 24 1.09 8.57 -11.72
N ALA A 25 -0.08 9.03 -11.25
CA ALA A 25 -1.27 9.13 -12.10
C ALA A 25 -1.05 10.07 -13.30
N ALA A 26 -0.32 11.19 -13.10
CA ALA A 26 0.03 12.14 -14.17
C ALA A 26 1.54 12.22 -14.46
N ALA A 27 2.38 11.65 -13.59
CA ALA A 27 3.84 11.82 -13.62
C ALA A 27 4.61 10.55 -14.01
N ALA A 28 3.97 9.40 -14.16
CA ALA A 28 4.64 8.16 -14.54
C ALA A 28 5.30 8.27 -15.92
N THR A 29 6.40 7.54 -16.09
CA THR A 29 7.15 7.44 -17.34
C THR A 29 6.89 6.09 -18.01
N LYS A 30 7.43 5.88 -19.22
CA LYS A 30 7.32 4.61 -19.93
C LYS A 30 7.83 3.40 -19.13
N PHE A 31 8.74 3.60 -18.18
CA PHE A 31 9.28 2.52 -17.35
C PHE A 31 8.32 2.02 -16.26
N ASN A 32 7.38 2.85 -15.81
CA ASN A 32 6.47 2.50 -14.71
C ASN A 32 4.99 2.87 -14.95
N ALA A 33 4.66 3.45 -16.10
CA ALA A 33 3.30 3.95 -16.36
C ALA A 33 2.24 2.84 -16.33
N SER A 34 2.53 1.63 -16.78
CA SER A 34 1.60 0.49 -16.70
C SER A 34 1.18 0.12 -15.28
N LEU A 35 1.99 0.48 -14.27
CA LEU A 35 1.70 0.26 -12.86
C LEU A 35 0.85 1.38 -12.25
N HIS A 36 0.80 2.55 -12.88
CA HIS A 36 0.18 3.76 -12.34
C HIS A 36 -0.95 4.30 -13.19
N ASN A 37 -0.69 4.49 -14.47
CA ASN A 37 -1.67 5.01 -15.42
C ASN A 37 -1.39 4.45 -16.81
N PRO A 38 -2.19 3.50 -17.28
CA PRO A 38 -2.03 2.90 -18.60
C PRO A 38 -1.92 3.90 -19.74
N ALA A 39 -2.61 5.04 -19.66
CA ALA A 39 -2.62 6.04 -20.72
C ALA A 39 -1.23 6.68 -20.96
N LEU A 40 -0.40 6.78 -19.93
CA LEU A 40 0.89 7.48 -20.01
C LEU A 40 1.95 6.72 -20.80
N ILE A 41 1.80 5.40 -21.04
CA ILE A 41 2.75 4.67 -21.90
C ILE A 41 2.77 5.20 -23.34
N ALA A 42 1.65 5.78 -23.82
CA ALA A 42 1.53 6.34 -25.15
C ALA A 42 1.95 7.81 -25.25
N PHE A 43 2.08 8.51 -24.12
CA PHE A 43 2.58 9.89 -24.14
C PHE A 43 4.06 9.94 -24.50
N ASN A 44 4.33 10.60 -25.63
CA ASN A 44 5.69 10.80 -26.12
C ASN A 44 6.10 12.24 -25.90
N ARG A 45 6.97 12.48 -24.93
CA ARG A 45 7.58 13.78 -24.71
C ARG A 45 8.92 13.83 -25.41
N GLY A 46 8.92 14.49 -26.57
CA GLY A 46 10.08 14.92 -27.34
C GLY A 46 11.34 14.07 -27.19
N SER A 47 11.70 13.31 -28.10
CA SER A 47 12.96 12.74 -28.53
C SER A 47 12.71 11.51 -29.40
N LYS A 48 13.71 11.01 -30.04
CA LYS A 48 13.63 9.88 -30.97
C LYS A 48 12.81 8.75 -30.35
N PRO A 49 11.91 8.12 -31.11
CA PRO A 49 11.14 6.99 -30.62
C PRO A 49 12.08 5.82 -30.33
N ASP A 50 12.46 5.66 -29.07
CA ASP A 50 12.97 4.38 -28.65
C ASP A 50 11.85 3.37 -28.82
N ARG A 51 12.15 2.27 -29.46
CA ARG A 51 11.12 1.28 -29.82
C ARG A 51 10.91 0.23 -28.75
N LEU A 52 11.89 0.07 -27.87
CA LEU A 52 11.87 -0.96 -26.83
C LEU A 52 12.43 -0.40 -25.53
N TYR A 53 11.69 -0.64 -24.44
CA TYR A 53 12.10 -0.29 -23.08
C TYR A 53 12.03 -1.53 -22.20
N LEU A 54 13.07 -1.79 -21.45
CA LEU A 54 13.15 -2.85 -20.48
C LEU A 54 13.42 -2.24 -19.12
N SER A 55 12.68 -2.63 -18.09
CA SER A 55 12.99 -2.22 -16.71
C SER A 55 12.66 -3.30 -15.70
N ALA A 56 13.42 -3.27 -14.60
CA ALA A 56 13.17 -4.08 -13.43
C ALA A 56 13.36 -3.23 -12.18
N SER A 57 12.55 -3.44 -11.17
CA SER A 57 12.70 -2.78 -9.88
C SER A 57 12.35 -3.71 -8.73
N MET A 58 12.95 -3.44 -7.57
CA MET A 58 12.62 -4.08 -6.31
C MET A 58 12.60 -3.05 -5.20
N GLY A 59 11.73 -3.26 -4.23
CA GLY A 59 11.63 -2.39 -3.08
C GLY A 59 11.11 -3.14 -1.87
N ALA A 60 11.39 -2.57 -0.70
CA ALA A 60 10.85 -3.03 0.57
C ALA A 60 10.51 -1.85 1.45
N ARG A 61 9.52 -2.03 2.32
CA ARG A 61 9.20 -1.11 3.40
C ARG A 61 8.79 -1.87 4.65
N GLU A 62 9.02 -1.25 5.77
CA GLU A 62 8.64 -1.73 7.08
C GLU A 62 7.82 -0.66 7.78
N LEU A 63 6.76 -1.06 8.43
CA LEU A 63 5.84 -0.22 9.16
C LEU A 63 5.68 -0.80 10.57
N TYR A 64 5.94 0.02 11.57
CA TYR A 64 5.85 -0.34 12.99
C TYR A 64 4.78 0.51 13.65
N ASN A 65 3.85 -0.14 14.35
CA ASN A 65 2.96 0.55 15.26
C ASN A 65 3.39 0.22 16.70
N THR A 66 4.35 0.98 17.23
CA THR A 66 5.00 0.76 18.52
C THR A 66 5.97 -0.43 18.60
N ASP A 67 6.60 -0.61 19.74
CA ASP A 67 7.53 -1.71 20.01
C ASP A 67 6.75 -2.97 20.47
N TRP A 68 5.93 -3.51 19.57
CA TRP A 68 5.00 -4.60 19.86
C TRP A 68 5.67 -5.85 20.47
N GLU A 69 6.92 -6.15 20.06
CA GLU A 69 7.66 -7.28 20.60
C GLU A 69 8.02 -7.05 22.07
N GLU A 70 8.44 -5.82 22.43
CA GLU A 70 8.72 -5.44 23.80
C GLU A 70 7.45 -5.46 24.64
N SER A 71 6.35 -4.92 24.15
CA SER A 71 5.05 -4.94 24.82
C SER A 71 4.58 -6.38 25.09
N LEU A 72 4.69 -7.27 24.10
CA LEU A 72 4.32 -8.66 24.26
C LEU A 72 5.23 -9.42 25.25
N ASN A 73 6.54 -9.23 25.14
CA ASN A 73 7.50 -9.83 26.05
C ASN A 73 7.27 -9.34 27.50
N ASN A 74 7.05 -8.04 27.69
CA ASN A 74 6.74 -7.47 29.01
C ASN A 74 5.46 -8.05 29.59
N PHE A 75 4.42 -8.24 28.77
CA PHE A 75 3.19 -8.92 29.19
C PHE A 75 3.44 -10.37 29.63
N GLN A 76 4.17 -11.14 28.84
CA GLN A 76 4.48 -12.56 29.15
C GLN A 76 5.40 -12.68 30.37
N ASP A 77 6.43 -11.83 30.48
CA ASP A 77 7.40 -11.85 31.57
C ASP A 77 6.80 -11.34 32.90
N SER A 78 5.78 -10.48 32.86
CA SER A 78 5.11 -9.96 34.05
C SER A 78 4.35 -11.02 34.84
N ASN A 79 4.01 -12.16 34.19
CA ASN A 79 3.15 -13.21 34.75
C ASN A 79 1.81 -12.70 35.32
N ILE A 80 1.34 -11.54 34.86
CA ILE A 80 0.15 -10.85 35.41
C ILE A 80 -1.10 -11.73 35.39
N VAL A 81 -1.24 -12.59 34.39
CA VAL A 81 -2.36 -13.53 34.24
C VAL A 81 -2.24 -14.64 35.29
N GLN A 82 -1.06 -15.27 35.43
CA GLN A 82 -0.80 -16.32 36.42
C GLN A 82 -0.90 -15.79 37.84
N ASP A 83 -0.46 -14.57 38.08
CA ASP A 83 -0.55 -13.92 39.40
C ASP A 83 -2.01 -13.65 39.77
N TYR A 84 -2.84 -13.18 38.81
CA TYR A 84 -4.29 -13.08 38.99
C TYR A 84 -4.91 -14.45 39.34
N ASP A 85 -4.57 -15.51 38.62
CA ASP A 85 -5.12 -16.86 38.82
C ASP A 85 -4.67 -17.51 40.16
N ARG A 86 -3.55 -17.06 40.76
CA ARG A 86 -3.08 -17.51 42.07
C ARG A 86 -3.79 -16.84 43.25
N LEU A 87 -4.53 -15.75 43.00
CA LEU A 87 -5.26 -15.06 44.06
C LEU A 87 -6.40 -15.92 44.58
N ALA A 88 -6.48 -16.12 45.91
CA ALA A 88 -7.58 -16.87 46.50
C ALA A 88 -8.94 -16.20 46.32
N ASN A 89 -8.93 -14.86 46.28
CA ASN A 89 -10.14 -14.04 46.07
C ASN A 89 -9.76 -12.84 45.19
N PRO A 90 -9.67 -12.98 43.88
CA PRO A 90 -9.36 -11.88 42.98
C PRO A 90 -10.41 -10.79 43.05
N SER A 91 -9.98 -9.56 43.03
CA SER A 91 -10.87 -8.37 43.03
C SER A 91 -11.14 -7.88 41.62
N SER A 92 -12.13 -7.00 41.49
CA SER A 92 -12.40 -6.32 40.23
C SER A 92 -11.24 -5.41 39.77
N SER A 93 -10.43 -4.90 40.70
CA SER A 93 -9.23 -4.12 40.38
C SER A 93 -8.13 -4.97 39.78
N ASP A 94 -7.94 -6.21 40.28
CA ASP A 94 -6.94 -7.14 39.73
C ASP A 94 -7.31 -7.55 38.30
N ALA A 95 -8.59 -7.83 38.03
CA ALA A 95 -9.11 -8.11 36.70
C ALA A 95 -8.97 -6.90 35.74
N ALA A 96 -9.19 -5.68 36.26
CA ALA A 96 -9.04 -4.46 35.48
C ALA A 96 -7.58 -4.19 35.09
N GLU A 97 -6.63 -4.50 35.96
CA GLU A 97 -5.19 -4.35 35.69
C GLU A 97 -4.78 -5.24 34.51
N VAL A 98 -5.15 -6.53 34.51
CA VAL A 98 -4.87 -7.43 33.37
C VAL A 98 -5.52 -6.92 32.08
N ARG A 99 -6.81 -6.54 32.15
CA ARG A 99 -7.52 -5.96 31.00
C ARG A 99 -6.78 -4.76 30.41
N ASP A 100 -6.34 -3.82 31.27
CA ASP A 100 -5.75 -2.57 30.82
C ASP A 100 -4.38 -2.80 30.16
N VAL A 101 -3.60 -3.78 30.60
CA VAL A 101 -2.37 -4.20 29.93
C VAL A 101 -2.66 -4.77 28.54
N ILE A 102 -3.61 -5.72 28.43
CA ILE A 102 -3.97 -6.31 27.14
C ILE A 102 -4.58 -5.25 26.19
N ARG A 103 -5.34 -4.30 26.75
CA ARG A 103 -5.94 -3.21 25.97
C ARG A 103 -4.89 -2.26 25.40
N GLN A 104 -3.81 -1.98 26.14
CA GLN A 104 -2.71 -1.14 25.68
C GLN A 104 -1.99 -1.75 24.48
N MET A 105 -1.84 -3.08 24.43
CA MET A 105 -1.21 -3.79 23.32
C MET A 105 -2.13 -3.95 22.09
N ASN A 106 -3.41 -3.58 22.19
CA ASN A 106 -4.35 -3.81 21.09
C ASN A 106 -3.97 -3.01 19.84
N LEU A 107 -3.90 -3.70 18.70
CA LEU A 107 -3.47 -3.18 17.40
C LEU A 107 -1.99 -2.79 17.33
N GLU A 108 -1.17 -3.13 18.32
CA GLU A 108 0.27 -3.07 18.15
C GLU A 108 0.73 -4.13 17.15
N GLY A 109 1.69 -3.80 16.31
CA GLY A 109 2.12 -4.74 15.29
C GLY A 109 3.19 -4.21 14.35
N TYR A 110 3.54 -5.09 13.44
CA TYR A 110 4.57 -4.91 12.43
C TYR A 110 4.03 -5.34 11.07
N ARG A 111 4.44 -4.62 10.04
CA ARG A 111 4.16 -4.99 8.65
C ARG A 111 5.40 -4.78 7.79
N LYS A 112 5.66 -5.75 6.94
CA LYS A 112 6.67 -5.69 5.90
C LYS A 112 6.02 -5.89 4.54
N ASP A 113 6.30 -4.98 3.62
CA ASP A 113 5.91 -5.11 2.21
C ASP A 113 7.16 -5.21 1.34
N GLU A 114 7.16 -6.13 0.39
CA GLU A 114 8.18 -6.27 -0.64
C GLU A 114 7.51 -6.26 -2.01
N THR A 115 8.11 -5.58 -2.98
CA THR A 115 7.62 -5.55 -4.37
C THR A 115 8.77 -5.84 -5.33
N THR A 116 8.50 -6.64 -6.34
CA THR A 116 9.37 -6.85 -7.49
C THR A 116 8.56 -6.61 -8.76
N VAL A 117 9.11 -5.86 -9.69
CA VAL A 117 8.47 -5.53 -10.97
C VAL A 117 9.43 -5.77 -12.11
N PHE A 118 8.88 -6.25 -13.21
CA PHE A 118 9.56 -6.33 -14.49
C PHE A 118 8.64 -5.79 -15.59
N ASN A 119 9.15 -4.94 -16.47
CA ASN A 119 8.42 -4.33 -17.58
C ASN A 119 9.17 -4.49 -18.90
N LEU A 120 8.40 -4.76 -19.96
CA LEU A 120 8.83 -4.73 -21.36
C LEU A 120 7.84 -3.90 -22.17
N LEU A 121 8.24 -2.73 -22.61
CA LEU A 121 7.41 -1.84 -23.43
C LEU A 121 7.90 -1.82 -24.86
N VAL A 122 6.95 -1.94 -25.80
CA VAL A 122 7.15 -1.87 -27.24
C VAL A 122 6.33 -0.69 -27.80
N ASP A 123 7.02 0.33 -28.30
CA ASP A 123 6.38 1.51 -28.90
C ASP A 123 6.21 1.28 -30.43
N THR A 124 5.02 0.90 -30.84
CA THR A 124 4.70 0.57 -32.22
C THR A 124 3.91 1.64 -32.96
N ARG A 125 3.70 2.79 -32.33
CA ARG A 125 2.88 3.90 -32.88
C ARG A 125 1.96 3.55 -34.05
N PRO A 126 0.67 3.90 -33.96
CA PRO A 126 0.03 4.79 -32.98
C PRO A 126 -0.35 4.11 -31.65
N VAL A 127 -0.07 2.83 -31.51
CA VAL A 127 -0.39 2.03 -30.32
C VAL A 127 0.92 1.66 -29.62
N THR A 128 0.96 1.85 -28.30
CA THR A 128 2.06 1.40 -27.45
C THR A 128 1.58 0.22 -26.62
N ILE A 129 2.40 -0.83 -26.52
CA ILE A 129 2.10 -2.05 -25.77
C ILE A 129 3.16 -2.23 -24.69
N ASN A 130 2.74 -2.57 -23.49
CA ASN A 130 3.63 -2.95 -22.42
C ASN A 130 3.21 -4.28 -21.79
N PHE A 131 4.17 -5.14 -21.55
CA PHE A 131 4.02 -6.37 -20.77
C PHE A 131 4.69 -6.17 -19.44
N TYR A 132 4.00 -6.47 -18.34
CA TYR A 132 4.62 -6.41 -17.03
C TYR A 132 4.25 -7.61 -16.17
N THR A 133 5.14 -7.91 -15.25
CA THR A 133 4.86 -8.76 -14.11
C THR A 133 5.23 -8.02 -12.84
N ARG A 134 4.40 -8.18 -11.82
CA ARG A 134 4.57 -7.59 -10.50
C ARG A 134 4.30 -8.66 -9.46
N ARG A 135 5.11 -8.70 -8.43
CA ARG A 135 4.88 -9.52 -7.25
C ARG A 135 4.99 -8.66 -6.01
N ASP A 136 3.95 -8.68 -5.20
CA ASP A 136 3.89 -8.00 -3.90
C ASP A 136 3.76 -9.05 -2.81
N ILE A 137 4.67 -9.00 -1.84
CA ILE A 137 4.64 -9.83 -0.64
C ILE A 137 4.35 -8.91 0.53
N ARG A 138 3.37 -9.28 1.35
CA ARG A 138 3.03 -8.61 2.58
C ARG A 138 3.06 -9.58 3.74
N GLU A 139 3.82 -9.26 4.74
CA GLU A 139 3.87 -9.94 6.03
C GLU A 139 3.38 -8.99 7.11
N MET A 140 2.49 -9.46 7.96
CA MET A 140 1.93 -8.64 9.01
C MET A 140 1.75 -9.47 10.28
N THR A 141 2.13 -8.89 11.40
CA THR A 141 1.89 -9.42 12.74
C THR A 141 1.15 -8.36 13.54
N THR A 142 0.04 -8.69 14.16
CA THR A 142 -0.79 -7.74 14.92
C THR A 142 -1.35 -8.39 16.17
N ILE A 143 -1.27 -7.70 17.30
CA ILE A 143 -1.91 -8.14 18.54
C ILE A 143 -3.39 -7.71 18.51
N LEU A 144 -4.30 -8.66 18.70
CA LEU A 144 -5.74 -8.40 18.72
C LEU A 144 -6.31 -8.70 20.11
N ASN A 145 -6.79 -7.66 20.79
CA ASN A 145 -7.56 -7.80 22.01
C ASN A 145 -8.99 -8.25 21.66
N LYS A 146 -9.34 -9.47 22.08
CA LYS A 146 -10.66 -10.08 21.87
C LYS A 146 -11.45 -10.26 23.20
N ASP A 147 -10.85 -9.84 24.33
CA ASP A 147 -11.34 -10.14 25.67
C ASP A 147 -12.03 -8.98 26.37
N GLU A 148 -12.20 -7.82 25.71
CA GLU A 148 -12.76 -6.60 26.33
C GLU A 148 -14.16 -6.85 26.93
N GLU A 149 -15.06 -7.51 26.19
CA GLU A 149 -16.41 -7.83 26.65
C GLU A 149 -16.41 -8.86 27.79
N GLN A 150 -15.49 -9.84 27.71
CA GLN A 150 -15.31 -10.84 28.75
C GLN A 150 -14.80 -10.20 30.03
N PHE A 151 -13.81 -9.31 29.96
CA PHE A 151 -13.32 -8.56 31.13
C PHE A 151 -14.41 -7.66 31.73
N ALA A 152 -15.21 -6.99 30.90
CA ALA A 152 -16.34 -6.18 31.39
C ALA A 152 -17.33 -7.04 32.19
N THR A 153 -17.65 -8.24 31.70
CA THR A 153 -18.52 -9.22 32.38
C THR A 153 -17.92 -9.71 33.68
N LEU A 154 -16.61 -10.07 33.67
CA LEU A 154 -15.89 -10.55 34.86
C LEU A 154 -15.85 -9.46 35.95
N ILE A 155 -15.44 -8.25 35.61
CA ILE A 155 -15.35 -7.10 36.54
C ILE A 155 -16.72 -6.79 37.17
N ASN A 156 -17.79 -6.77 36.36
CA ASN A 156 -19.15 -6.56 36.86
C ASN A 156 -19.61 -7.67 37.80
N GLY A 157 -19.29 -8.94 37.50
CA GLY A 157 -19.55 -10.08 38.35
C GLY A 157 -18.86 -9.97 39.70
N LEU A 158 -17.55 -9.66 39.71
CA LEU A 158 -16.75 -9.49 40.92
C LEU A 158 -17.27 -8.33 41.77
N ASN A 159 -17.65 -7.20 41.17
CA ASN A 159 -18.29 -6.07 41.88
C ASN A 159 -19.63 -6.46 42.50
N GLY A 160 -20.36 -7.41 41.88
CA GLY A 160 -21.61 -7.97 42.42
C GLY A 160 -21.41 -9.09 43.45
N GLY A 161 -20.16 -9.41 43.82
CA GLY A 161 -19.83 -10.48 44.78
C GLY A 161 -19.89 -11.89 44.19
N ALA A 162 -19.95 -12.04 42.89
CA ALA A 162 -19.83 -13.34 42.23
C ALA A 162 -18.40 -13.89 42.35
N PRO A 163 -18.23 -15.20 42.66
CA PRO A 163 -16.88 -15.78 42.68
C PRO A 163 -16.32 -15.87 41.26
N ALA A 164 -14.97 -15.67 41.14
CA ALA A 164 -14.28 -15.96 39.90
C ALA A 164 -14.38 -17.47 39.58
N VAL A 165 -14.82 -17.84 38.39
CA VAL A 165 -15.01 -19.24 37.97
C VAL A 165 -13.98 -19.59 36.91
N GLY A 166 -13.10 -20.55 37.17
CA GLY A 166 -12.03 -21.01 36.27
C GLY A 166 -10.84 -20.04 36.21
N THR A 167 -9.79 -20.42 35.54
CA THR A 167 -8.58 -19.59 35.37
C THR A 167 -8.75 -18.55 34.26
N LEU A 168 -8.15 -17.39 34.42
CA LEU A 168 -8.14 -16.34 33.41
C LEU A 168 -7.33 -16.77 32.18
N GLU A 169 -6.23 -17.51 32.41
CA GLU A 169 -5.36 -18.06 31.37
C GLU A 169 -6.14 -18.94 30.37
N GLU A 170 -7.05 -19.80 30.85
CA GLU A 170 -7.88 -20.66 29.99
C GLU A 170 -8.97 -19.89 29.22
N ARG A 171 -9.30 -18.68 29.66
CA ARG A 171 -10.37 -17.85 29.11
C ARG A 171 -9.88 -16.82 28.11
N LEU A 172 -8.60 -16.41 28.19
CA LEU A 172 -8.07 -15.43 27.27
C LEU A 172 -8.15 -15.91 25.82
N THR A 173 -8.80 -15.10 24.99
CA THR A 173 -9.00 -15.33 23.56
C THR A 173 -8.22 -14.35 22.69
N SER A 174 -7.55 -13.38 23.31
CA SER A 174 -6.66 -12.43 22.63
C SER A 174 -5.51 -13.15 21.94
N THR A 175 -5.17 -12.70 20.74
CA THR A 175 -4.24 -13.41 19.86
C THR A 175 -3.20 -12.48 19.27
N VAL A 176 -2.07 -13.06 18.88
CA VAL A 176 -1.14 -12.51 17.90
C VAL A 176 -1.51 -13.12 16.55
N ASP A 177 -1.97 -12.28 15.65
CA ASP A 177 -2.42 -12.68 14.32
C ASP A 177 -1.30 -12.43 13.31
N ASN A 178 -0.85 -13.50 12.64
CA ASN A 178 0.13 -13.44 11.57
C ASN A 178 -0.58 -13.61 10.23
N THR A 179 -0.40 -12.66 9.35
CA THR A 179 -0.97 -12.69 8.01
C THR A 179 0.15 -12.58 6.98
N TYR A 180 0.14 -13.48 6.02
CA TYR A 180 1.01 -13.45 4.85
C TYR A 180 0.15 -13.39 3.60
N VAL A 181 0.49 -12.48 2.68
CA VAL A 181 -0.17 -12.34 1.38
C VAL A 181 0.89 -12.17 0.30
N ASP A 182 0.78 -12.96 -0.75
CA ASP A 182 1.60 -12.91 -1.96
C ASP A 182 0.67 -12.66 -3.14
N ILE A 183 0.82 -11.53 -3.80
CA ILE A 183 0.01 -11.12 -4.95
C ILE A 183 0.93 -11.05 -6.15
N SER A 184 0.66 -11.88 -7.14
CA SER A 184 1.36 -11.87 -8.42
C SER A 184 0.44 -11.37 -9.52
N GLU A 185 0.87 -10.36 -10.26
CA GLU A 185 0.14 -9.80 -11.40
C GLU A 185 0.93 -10.02 -12.69
N PHE A 186 0.24 -10.40 -13.74
CA PHE A 186 0.71 -10.34 -15.11
C PHE A 186 -0.25 -9.49 -15.94
N GLY A 187 0.22 -8.38 -16.48
CA GLY A 187 -0.59 -7.43 -17.22
C GLY A 187 -0.06 -7.12 -18.61
N VAL A 188 -0.98 -6.83 -19.51
CA VAL A 188 -0.70 -6.33 -20.87
C VAL A 188 -1.37 -4.97 -21.02
N THR A 189 -0.58 -3.92 -21.03
CA THR A 189 -1.09 -2.56 -21.22
C THR A 189 -1.09 -2.18 -22.68
N VAL A 190 -2.20 -1.66 -23.15
CA VAL A 190 -2.35 -1.11 -24.50
C VAL A 190 -2.82 0.33 -24.38
N ALA A 191 -2.13 1.25 -25.02
CA ALA A 191 -2.53 2.65 -25.02
C ALA A 191 -2.31 3.31 -26.37
N THR A 192 -3.08 4.38 -26.60
CA THR A 192 -3.00 5.20 -27.82
C THR A 192 -3.18 6.67 -27.47
N THR A 193 -2.58 7.53 -28.27
CA THR A 193 -2.76 8.98 -28.19
C THR A 193 -3.48 9.48 -29.42
N ASN A 194 -4.57 10.20 -29.21
CA ASN A 194 -5.31 10.91 -30.25
C ASN A 194 -5.13 12.42 -30.08
N VAL A 195 -4.89 13.12 -31.15
CA VAL A 195 -4.81 14.58 -31.15
C VAL A 195 -6.18 15.13 -31.56
N ILE A 196 -6.94 15.65 -30.60
CA ILE A 196 -8.25 16.27 -30.85
C ILE A 196 -8.09 17.67 -31.42
N SER A 197 -7.06 18.39 -30.98
CA SER A 197 -6.59 19.63 -31.61
C SER A 197 -5.06 19.59 -31.70
N TYR A 198 -4.44 20.42 -32.52
CA TYR A 198 -2.99 20.43 -32.74
C TYR A 198 -2.16 20.58 -31.48
N ASN A 199 -2.75 21.07 -30.39
CA ASN A 199 -2.03 21.43 -29.15
C ASN A 199 -2.56 20.69 -27.90
N MET A 200 -3.51 19.74 -28.05
CA MET A 200 -4.12 19.00 -26.94
C MET A 200 -4.19 17.50 -27.22
N PRO A 201 -3.10 16.77 -27.09
CA PRO A 201 -3.13 15.33 -27.16
C PRO A 201 -3.88 14.72 -25.97
N ILE A 202 -4.75 13.78 -26.27
CA ILE A 202 -5.45 12.95 -25.30
C ILE A 202 -4.97 11.53 -25.46
N SER A 203 -4.61 10.89 -24.36
CA SER A 203 -4.24 9.49 -24.32
C SER A 203 -5.19 8.69 -23.45
N TRP A 204 -5.44 7.48 -23.85
CA TRP A 204 -6.18 6.49 -23.08
C TRP A 204 -5.49 5.14 -23.16
N GLY A 205 -5.60 4.41 -22.08
CA GLY A 205 -4.94 3.13 -21.92
C GLY A 205 -5.79 2.15 -21.13
N PHE A 206 -5.53 0.89 -21.41
CA PHE A 206 -6.27 -0.23 -20.87
C PHE A 206 -5.28 -1.36 -20.54
N THR A 207 -5.42 -1.95 -19.36
CA THR A 207 -4.56 -3.05 -18.89
C THR A 207 -5.42 -4.20 -18.41
N PRO A 208 -5.74 -5.20 -19.27
CA PRO A 208 -6.18 -6.50 -18.78
C PRO A 208 -5.02 -7.17 -18.04
N LYS A 209 -5.34 -7.78 -16.91
CA LYS A 209 -4.35 -8.46 -16.08
C LYS A 209 -4.90 -9.71 -15.41
N LEU A 210 -4.03 -10.68 -15.20
CA LEU A 210 -4.24 -11.84 -14.34
C LEU A 210 -3.65 -11.52 -12.98
N VAL A 211 -4.42 -11.77 -11.93
CA VAL A 211 -4.01 -11.56 -10.54
C VAL A 211 -4.11 -12.89 -9.83
N GLU A 212 -2.98 -13.38 -9.36
CA GLU A 212 -2.90 -14.55 -8.50
C GLU A 212 -2.67 -14.08 -7.06
N ILE A 213 -3.52 -14.53 -6.14
CA ILE A 213 -3.43 -14.17 -4.72
C ILE A 213 -3.25 -15.45 -3.91
N ARG A 214 -2.18 -15.49 -3.12
CA ARG A 214 -1.89 -16.54 -2.15
C ARG A 214 -1.86 -15.93 -0.77
N GLY A 215 -2.43 -16.59 0.21
CA GLY A 215 -2.42 -16.04 1.55
C GLY A 215 -2.55 -17.08 2.63
N SER A 216 -1.94 -16.81 3.79
CA SER A 216 -2.15 -17.55 5.01
C SER A 216 -2.46 -16.59 6.15
N HIS A 217 -3.26 -17.06 7.08
CA HIS A 217 -3.54 -16.35 8.32
C HIS A 217 -3.47 -17.36 9.48
N ARG A 218 -2.76 -16.99 10.52
CA ARG A 218 -2.64 -17.78 11.73
C ARG A 218 -2.76 -16.90 12.96
N ALA A 219 -3.60 -17.29 13.88
CA ALA A 219 -3.78 -16.67 15.18
C ALA A 219 -3.23 -17.60 16.27
N GLU A 220 -2.38 -17.08 17.13
CA GLU A 220 -1.86 -17.76 18.32
C GLU A 220 -2.20 -16.98 19.58
N SER A 221 -2.36 -17.65 20.71
CA SER A 221 -2.62 -16.97 21.99
C SER A 221 -1.48 -16.03 22.35
N ILE A 222 -1.79 -14.84 22.87
CA ILE A 222 -0.80 -13.87 23.37
C ILE A 222 0.08 -14.46 24.50
N ASN A 223 -0.42 -15.48 25.24
CA ASN A 223 0.32 -16.13 26.32
C ASN A 223 1.44 -17.05 25.82
N THR A 224 1.34 -17.58 24.58
CA THR A 224 2.23 -18.65 24.08
C THR A 224 2.96 -18.27 22.81
N TYR A 225 2.63 -17.14 22.19
CA TYR A 225 3.29 -16.69 20.98
C TYR A 225 4.77 -16.37 21.21
N ASN A 226 5.62 -16.85 20.31
CA ASN A 226 7.06 -16.59 20.39
C ASN A 226 7.53 -15.77 19.16
N PRO A 227 7.85 -14.48 19.31
CA PRO A 227 8.30 -13.62 18.20
C PRO A 227 9.57 -14.15 17.50
N ARG A 228 10.45 -14.83 18.26
CA ARG A 228 11.72 -15.37 17.72
C ARG A 228 11.55 -16.65 16.92
N ASN A 229 10.40 -17.29 17.02
CA ASN A 229 10.07 -18.50 16.27
C ASN A 229 8.63 -18.41 15.76
N PRO A 230 8.35 -17.47 14.84
CA PRO A 230 7.02 -17.31 14.29
C PRO A 230 6.60 -18.59 13.56
N PRO A 231 5.30 -18.90 13.53
CA PRO A 231 4.80 -20.10 12.89
C PRO A 231 5.16 -20.16 11.40
N ASP A 232 5.40 -21.38 10.91
CA ASP A 232 5.67 -21.62 9.49
C ASP A 232 4.60 -21.01 8.58
N LYS A 233 5.04 -20.34 7.51
CA LYS A 233 4.18 -19.76 6.48
C LYS A 233 3.57 -20.87 5.64
N GLN A 234 2.46 -21.45 6.09
CA GLN A 234 1.70 -22.39 5.27
C GLN A 234 0.84 -21.63 4.27
N VAL A 235 1.33 -21.48 3.06
CA VAL A 235 0.60 -20.90 1.94
C VAL A 235 -0.36 -21.95 1.38
N SER A 236 -1.64 -21.62 1.17
CA SER A 236 -2.57 -22.68 0.92
C SER A 236 -3.75 -22.43 0.02
N ARG A 237 -4.02 -21.35 -0.55
CA ARG A 237 -5.01 -21.24 -1.63
C ARG A 237 -4.57 -20.24 -2.67
N ASP A 238 -4.55 -20.72 -3.92
CA ASP A 238 -4.31 -19.90 -5.10
C ASP A 238 -5.66 -19.43 -5.63
N PHE A 239 -5.85 -18.13 -5.71
CA PHE A 239 -6.92 -17.49 -6.44
C PHE A 239 -6.35 -16.86 -7.69
N LEU A 240 -6.88 -17.22 -8.84
CA LEU A 240 -6.51 -16.63 -10.12
C LEU A 240 -7.73 -15.92 -10.69
N GLU A 241 -7.65 -14.61 -10.81
CA GLU A 241 -8.75 -13.77 -11.25
C GLU A 241 -8.31 -12.80 -12.34
N TRP A 242 -9.25 -12.44 -13.21
CA TRP A 242 -9.07 -11.38 -14.19
C TRP A 242 -9.37 -10.03 -13.56
N ASN A 243 -8.56 -9.04 -13.89
CA ASN A 243 -8.81 -7.67 -13.51
C ASN A 243 -8.44 -6.70 -14.64
N VAL A 244 -8.80 -5.45 -14.49
CA VAL A 244 -8.62 -4.42 -15.52
C VAL A 244 -8.25 -3.09 -14.86
N ASP A 245 -7.27 -2.40 -15.45
CA ASP A 245 -6.98 -1.00 -15.15
C ASP A 245 -7.28 -0.13 -16.37
N LEU A 246 -7.84 1.05 -16.13
CA LEU A 246 -8.16 2.06 -17.12
C LEU A 246 -7.44 3.36 -16.82
N GLY A 247 -6.93 4.01 -17.85
CA GLY A 247 -6.28 5.29 -17.73
C GLY A 247 -6.74 6.27 -18.79
N PHE A 248 -6.84 7.53 -18.38
CA PHE A 248 -7.08 8.66 -19.26
C PHE A 248 -6.10 9.78 -18.89
N SER A 249 -5.54 10.45 -19.89
CA SER A 249 -4.64 11.58 -19.68
C SER A 249 -4.77 12.60 -20.80
N MET A 250 -4.71 13.87 -20.43
CA MET A 250 -4.80 15.01 -21.34
C MET A 250 -3.59 15.89 -21.13
N LEU A 251 -2.87 16.21 -22.21
CA LEU A 251 -1.77 17.15 -22.20
C LEU A 251 -2.25 18.52 -22.68
N MET A 252 -2.11 19.53 -21.86
CA MET A 252 -2.32 20.92 -22.23
C MET A 252 -0.94 21.60 -22.43
N THR A 253 -0.64 21.94 -23.66
CA THR A 253 0.57 22.68 -24.01
C THR A 253 0.41 24.18 -23.70
N GLU A 254 1.51 24.89 -23.52
CA GLU A 254 1.50 26.34 -23.34
C GLU A 254 0.79 27.07 -24.48
N SER A 255 1.03 26.66 -25.74
CA SER A 255 0.37 27.24 -26.90
C SER A 255 -1.15 27.05 -26.87
N PHE A 256 -1.65 25.87 -26.50
CA PHE A 256 -3.08 25.61 -26.35
C PHE A 256 -3.71 26.52 -25.28
N MET A 257 -3.08 26.66 -24.14
CA MET A 257 -3.61 27.48 -23.04
C MET A 257 -3.62 28.98 -23.40
N ARG A 258 -2.62 29.48 -24.12
CA ARG A 258 -2.53 30.88 -24.52
C ARG A 258 -3.41 31.22 -25.73
N GLU A 259 -3.39 30.41 -26.75
CA GLU A 259 -4.02 30.71 -28.05
C GLU A 259 -5.49 30.32 -28.08
N GLU A 260 -5.85 29.15 -27.54
CA GLU A 260 -7.22 28.61 -27.60
C GLU A 260 -8.07 29.01 -26.37
N LEU A 261 -7.46 29.02 -25.15
CA LEU A 261 -8.18 29.36 -23.94
C LEU A 261 -8.03 30.84 -23.53
N GLY A 262 -7.16 31.61 -24.22
CA GLY A 262 -6.95 33.02 -23.93
C GLY A 262 -6.35 33.29 -22.54
N LEU A 263 -5.73 32.29 -21.93
CA LEU A 263 -5.15 32.40 -20.60
C LEU A 263 -3.77 33.08 -20.68
N SER A 264 -3.40 33.80 -19.61
CA SER A 264 -2.10 34.44 -19.51
C SER A 264 -1.54 34.34 -18.09
N GLY A 265 -0.22 34.32 -17.95
CA GLY A 265 0.47 34.29 -16.66
C GLY A 265 1.61 33.29 -16.63
N PRO A 266 2.57 33.46 -15.70
CA PRO A 266 3.80 32.65 -15.64
C PRO A 266 3.53 31.18 -15.24
N ILE A 267 2.41 30.88 -14.60
CA ILE A 267 2.03 29.51 -14.23
C ILE A 267 1.68 28.65 -15.45
N LEU A 268 1.38 29.29 -16.60
CA LEU A 268 1.05 28.63 -17.85
C LEU A 268 2.27 28.24 -18.68
N ASP A 269 3.45 28.77 -18.32
CA ASP A 269 4.68 28.40 -19.01
C ASP A 269 4.98 26.93 -18.77
N GLY A 270 5.09 26.14 -19.83
CA GLY A 270 5.34 24.71 -19.79
C GLY A 270 4.13 23.86 -20.18
N GLU A 271 4.12 22.65 -19.76
CA GLU A 271 3.09 21.64 -20.11
C GLU A 271 2.38 21.13 -18.86
N TRP A 272 1.06 21.01 -18.95
CA TRP A 272 0.23 20.42 -17.91
C TRP A 272 -0.34 19.08 -18.35
N ILE A 273 -0.24 18.07 -17.48
CA ILE A 273 -0.94 16.80 -17.67
C ILE A 273 -2.02 16.67 -16.60
N PHE A 274 -3.23 16.39 -17.02
CA PHE A 274 -4.37 16.01 -16.19
C PHE A 274 -4.71 14.55 -16.46
N SER A 275 -4.83 13.76 -15.41
CA SER A 275 -5.02 12.31 -15.54
C SER A 275 -6.09 11.79 -14.61
N PHE A 276 -6.82 10.80 -15.08
CA PHE A 276 -7.74 10.00 -14.29
C PHE A 276 -7.41 8.52 -14.47
N VAL A 277 -7.41 7.78 -13.36
CA VAL A 277 -7.07 6.35 -13.35
C VAL A 277 -8.08 5.58 -12.53
N GLY A 278 -8.53 4.45 -13.06
CA GLY A 278 -9.23 3.42 -12.32
C GLY A 278 -8.41 2.13 -12.35
N MET A 279 -7.97 1.65 -11.21
CA MET A 279 -7.25 0.39 -11.07
C MET A 279 -8.12 -0.65 -10.41
N ASN A 280 -7.89 -1.93 -10.76
CA ASN A 280 -8.63 -3.06 -10.21
C ASN A 280 -10.15 -2.89 -10.36
N MET A 281 -10.61 -2.56 -11.57
CA MET A 281 -12.00 -2.20 -11.85
C MET A 281 -13.00 -3.36 -11.65
N ILE A 282 -12.51 -4.59 -11.54
CA ILE A 282 -13.32 -5.78 -11.25
C ILE A 282 -13.07 -6.17 -9.79
N PRO A 283 -14.00 -5.86 -8.87
CA PRO A 283 -13.84 -6.25 -7.47
C PRO A 283 -13.76 -7.78 -7.34
N THR A 284 -12.81 -8.25 -6.57
CA THR A 284 -12.59 -9.69 -6.36
C THR A 284 -12.57 -9.99 -4.86
N ASP A 285 -13.40 -10.94 -4.43
CA ASP A 285 -13.44 -11.38 -3.05
C ASP A 285 -12.49 -12.56 -2.85
N PHE A 286 -11.67 -12.48 -1.82
CA PHE A 286 -10.67 -13.46 -1.47
C PHE A 286 -10.80 -13.89 -0.02
N THR A 287 -10.86 -15.19 0.23
CA THR A 287 -10.87 -15.75 1.59
C THR A 287 -9.55 -16.45 1.87
N PRO A 288 -8.71 -15.95 2.82
CA PRO A 288 -7.45 -16.60 3.16
C PRO A 288 -7.68 -18.03 3.70
N TYR A 289 -6.71 -18.90 3.48
CA TYR A 289 -6.73 -20.24 4.04
C TYR A 289 -6.64 -20.23 5.58
N ARG A 290 -7.40 -21.14 6.17
CA ARG A 290 -7.37 -21.45 7.59
C ARG A 290 -6.99 -22.93 7.75
N PRO A 291 -5.97 -23.28 8.57
CA PRO A 291 -5.69 -24.67 8.90
C PRO A 291 -6.91 -25.35 9.55
N GLU A 292 -7.20 -26.60 9.19
CA GLU A 292 -8.37 -27.36 9.70
C GLU A 292 -8.39 -27.48 11.22
N ASN A 293 -7.23 -27.38 11.87
CA ASN A 293 -7.07 -27.50 13.32
C ASN A 293 -7.19 -26.17 14.09
N ALA A 294 -7.40 -25.04 13.41
CA ALA A 294 -7.60 -23.76 14.09
C ALA A 294 -8.97 -23.76 14.80
N SER A 295 -8.97 -23.45 16.11
CA SER A 295 -10.19 -23.42 16.93
C SER A 295 -11.34 -22.68 16.23
N ARG A 296 -12.52 -23.32 16.17
CA ARG A 296 -13.73 -22.77 15.55
C ARG A 296 -14.39 -21.65 16.38
N THR A 297 -13.88 -21.37 17.57
CA THR A 297 -14.58 -20.54 18.58
C THR A 297 -14.13 -19.07 18.65
N GLY A 298 -13.16 -18.65 17.86
CA GLY A 298 -12.82 -17.21 17.77
C GLY A 298 -13.77 -16.49 16.81
N PRO A 299 -14.15 -15.21 17.08
CA PRO A 299 -14.79 -14.39 16.09
C PRO A 299 -13.78 -14.11 14.98
N TYR A 300 -13.71 -15.04 14.05
CA TYR A 300 -13.10 -14.73 12.76
C TYR A 300 -14.00 -13.67 12.14
N PRO A 301 -13.52 -12.51 11.79
CA PRO A 301 -14.21 -11.81 10.76
C PRO A 301 -14.11 -12.74 9.54
N GLY A 302 -15.18 -13.51 9.30
CA GLY A 302 -15.36 -14.32 8.10
C GLY A 302 -15.57 -13.41 6.89
N THR A 303 -14.74 -12.37 6.79
CA THR A 303 -14.80 -11.34 5.78
C THR A 303 -13.95 -11.81 4.63
N ALA A 304 -14.63 -12.12 3.55
CA ALA A 304 -14.03 -12.14 2.24
C ALA A 304 -13.21 -10.85 2.08
N ARG A 305 -11.94 -10.99 1.75
CA ARG A 305 -11.06 -9.86 1.52
C ARG A 305 -11.13 -9.53 0.05
N ALA A 306 -11.48 -8.29 -0.28
CA ALA A 306 -11.70 -7.87 -1.65
C ALA A 306 -10.50 -7.12 -2.21
N VAL A 307 -10.22 -7.36 -3.49
CA VAL A 307 -9.47 -6.40 -4.31
C VAL A 307 -10.46 -5.32 -4.73
N GLN A 308 -10.37 -4.14 -4.15
CA GLN A 308 -11.27 -3.04 -4.47
C GLN A 308 -10.72 -2.16 -5.60
N ALA A 309 -11.64 -1.52 -6.31
CA ALA A 309 -11.28 -0.53 -7.29
C ALA A 309 -10.69 0.72 -6.63
N LEU A 310 -9.54 1.17 -7.13
CA LEU A 310 -8.89 2.41 -6.73
C LEU A 310 -9.03 3.44 -7.83
N TYR A 311 -9.60 4.60 -7.51
CA TYR A 311 -9.72 5.74 -8.40
C TYR A 311 -8.77 6.85 -7.98
N GLN A 312 -8.02 7.40 -8.93
CA GLN A 312 -7.10 8.50 -8.67
C GLN A 312 -7.24 9.60 -9.72
N PHE A 313 -7.06 10.83 -9.27
CA PHE A 313 -6.87 11.98 -10.14
C PHE A 313 -5.46 12.53 -9.91
N GLY A 314 -4.77 12.85 -10.99
CA GLY A 314 -3.43 13.39 -10.95
C GLY A 314 -3.25 14.61 -11.85
N VAL A 315 -2.38 15.51 -11.41
CA VAL A 315 -1.94 16.68 -12.17
C VAL A 315 -0.43 16.74 -12.14
N ALA A 316 0.18 16.99 -13.29
CA ALA A 316 1.62 17.25 -13.38
C ALA A 316 1.88 18.49 -14.23
N HIS A 317 2.82 19.33 -13.76
CA HIS A 317 3.30 20.50 -14.45
C HIS A 317 4.78 20.33 -14.79
N TYR A 318 5.11 20.42 -16.05
CA TYR A 318 6.47 20.24 -16.56
C TYR A 318 7.02 21.53 -17.12
N ARG A 319 8.23 21.84 -16.69
CA ARG A 319 9.07 22.89 -17.28
C ARG A 319 10.43 22.32 -17.69
N GLN A 320 11.23 23.16 -18.33
CA GLN A 320 12.55 22.76 -18.83
C GLN A 320 13.45 22.11 -17.76
N ASN A 321 13.42 22.63 -16.53
CA ASN A 321 14.35 22.22 -15.48
C ASN A 321 13.69 21.43 -14.35
N TYR A 322 12.35 21.34 -14.32
CA TYR A 322 11.65 20.64 -13.24
C TYR A 322 10.28 20.12 -13.67
N MET A 323 9.78 19.17 -12.92
CA MET A 323 8.39 18.73 -12.93
C MET A 323 7.84 18.76 -11.50
N LEU A 324 6.61 19.23 -11.34
CA LEU A 324 5.83 19.14 -10.11
C LEU A 324 4.59 18.29 -10.36
N THR A 325 4.18 17.52 -9.39
CA THR A 325 3.00 16.65 -9.52
C THR A 325 2.22 16.52 -8.21
N MET A 326 0.93 16.31 -8.35
CA MET A 326 0.01 16.05 -7.25
C MET A 326 -0.97 14.97 -7.67
N ASP A 327 -1.16 13.96 -6.83
CA ASP A 327 -2.18 12.93 -7.00
C ASP A 327 -3.09 12.88 -5.77
N ILE A 328 -4.38 12.62 -6.00
CA ILE A 328 -5.38 12.43 -4.96
C ILE A 328 -6.14 11.14 -5.20
N ASP A 329 -6.27 10.32 -4.16
CA ASP A 329 -7.17 9.17 -4.16
C ASP A 329 -8.62 9.65 -4.02
N LEU A 330 -9.47 9.20 -4.93
CA LEU A 330 -10.90 9.52 -4.94
C LEU A 330 -11.74 8.49 -4.20
N SER A 331 -11.18 7.30 -3.95
CA SER A 331 -11.78 6.23 -3.15
C SER A 331 -11.05 6.07 -1.83
N GLU A 332 -11.79 5.71 -0.79
CA GLU A 332 -11.22 5.22 0.47
C GLU A 332 -11.02 3.72 0.37
N ASN A 333 -9.88 3.25 0.87
CA ASN A 333 -9.55 1.83 0.92
C ASN A 333 -9.41 1.42 2.38
N GLU A 334 -10.12 0.36 2.76
CA GLU A 334 -9.98 -0.24 4.08
C GLU A 334 -8.87 -1.29 4.00
N VAL A 335 -7.77 -1.05 4.67
CA VAL A 335 -6.64 -1.98 4.75
C VAL A 335 -6.81 -2.85 6.00
N TYR A 336 -6.65 -4.16 5.83
CA TYR A 336 -6.70 -5.08 6.96
C TYR A 336 -5.38 -5.05 7.71
N ASP A 337 -5.23 -4.06 8.53
CA ASP A 337 -4.13 -3.94 9.49
C ASP A 337 -4.42 -2.79 10.48
N PHE A 338 -3.40 -2.39 11.22
CA PHE A 338 -3.47 -1.26 12.12
C PHE A 338 -3.51 0.12 11.43
N GLU A 339 -3.32 0.19 10.10
CA GLU A 339 -3.47 1.45 9.34
C GLU A 339 -4.95 1.87 9.19
N GLY A 340 -5.88 0.91 9.13
CA GLY A 340 -7.29 1.21 8.96
C GLY A 340 -7.64 1.75 7.58
N LEU A 341 -8.38 2.86 7.50
CA LEU A 341 -8.76 3.49 6.24
C LEU A 341 -7.62 4.31 5.65
N THR A 342 -7.43 4.20 4.34
CA THR A 342 -6.42 4.97 3.60
C THR A 342 -7.05 5.75 2.44
N ARG A 343 -6.66 7.01 2.29
CA ARG A 343 -6.99 7.90 1.19
C ARG A 343 -5.88 8.95 1.09
N PHE A 344 -5.04 8.83 0.11
CA PHE A 344 -3.82 9.63 0.05
C PHE A 344 -3.95 10.88 -0.79
N LEU A 345 -3.31 11.94 -0.31
CA LEU A 345 -2.91 13.12 -1.06
C LEU A 345 -1.38 13.10 -1.16
N SER A 346 -0.87 13.07 -2.37
CA SER A 346 0.54 12.92 -2.67
C SER A 346 1.06 14.12 -3.45
N PHE A 347 2.24 14.58 -3.10
CA PHE A 347 2.96 15.64 -3.80
C PHE A 347 4.36 15.15 -4.18
N GLY A 348 4.79 15.48 -5.38
CA GLY A 348 6.10 15.11 -5.87
C GLY A 348 6.73 16.21 -6.73
N GLY A 349 8.05 16.18 -6.79
CA GLY A 349 8.84 17.02 -7.67
C GLY A 349 10.07 16.30 -8.17
N GLU A 350 10.46 16.59 -9.40
CA GLU A 350 11.67 16.14 -10.04
C GLU A 350 12.42 17.35 -10.58
N TYR A 351 13.69 17.47 -10.24
CA TYR A 351 14.58 18.52 -10.73
C TYR A 351 15.59 17.90 -11.69
N PHE A 352 15.63 18.41 -12.92
CA PHE A 352 16.54 17.96 -13.98
C PHE A 352 17.87 18.71 -13.84
N LEU A 353 18.78 18.16 -13.03
CA LEU A 353 20.09 18.76 -12.78
C LEU A 353 20.95 18.74 -14.06
N ARG A 354 20.85 17.66 -14.81
CA ARG A 354 21.43 17.43 -16.13
C ARG A 354 20.50 16.50 -16.91
N ASP A 355 20.68 16.38 -18.21
CA ASP A 355 19.87 15.49 -19.05
C ASP A 355 19.92 14.04 -18.61
N ASP A 356 21.02 13.61 -17.99
CA ASP A 356 21.27 12.25 -17.52
C ASP A 356 21.15 12.07 -16.00
N PHE A 357 20.89 13.16 -15.23
CA PHE A 357 20.82 13.08 -13.78
C PHE A 357 19.72 13.97 -13.20
N HIS A 358 18.75 13.31 -12.51
CA HIS A 358 17.59 13.96 -11.90
C HIS A 358 17.55 13.69 -10.41
N LEU A 359 17.11 14.67 -9.64
CA LEU A 359 16.81 14.55 -8.22
C LEU A 359 15.30 14.59 -8.02
N ARG A 360 14.79 13.81 -7.07
CA ARG A 360 13.37 13.70 -6.76
C ARG A 360 13.13 13.88 -5.27
N ALA A 361 12.03 14.53 -4.94
CA ALA A 361 11.53 14.62 -3.57
C ALA A 361 10.01 14.60 -3.58
N GLY A 362 9.41 14.17 -2.49
CA GLY A 362 7.96 14.12 -2.36
C GLY A 362 7.48 13.97 -0.94
N MET A 363 6.17 14.02 -0.81
CA MET A 363 5.45 13.89 0.44
C MET A 363 4.09 13.24 0.19
N ARG A 364 3.65 12.42 1.13
CA ARG A 364 2.33 11.79 1.11
C ARG A 364 1.63 11.96 2.45
N ILE A 365 0.34 12.23 2.41
CA ILE A 365 -0.51 12.41 3.60
C ILE A 365 -1.74 11.53 3.44
N ASN A 366 -2.10 10.76 4.49
CA ASN A 366 -3.37 10.05 4.54
C ASN A 366 -4.48 11.02 4.97
N MET A 367 -5.54 11.14 4.16
CA MET A 367 -6.69 12.02 4.41
C MET A 367 -7.92 11.26 4.91
N ALA A 368 -7.87 9.94 5.04
CA ALA A 368 -8.98 9.15 5.57
C ALA A 368 -9.16 9.42 7.07
N GLN A 369 -10.38 9.26 7.57
CA GLN A 369 -10.62 9.30 9.01
C GLN A 369 -10.17 7.98 9.62
N THR A 370 -8.99 7.97 10.21
CA THR A 370 -8.41 6.80 10.88
C THR A 370 -8.64 6.85 12.38
N SER A 371 -8.51 5.71 13.06
CA SER A 371 -8.49 5.65 14.52
C SER A 371 -7.26 6.39 15.07
N GLU A 372 -7.27 6.80 16.36
CA GLU A 372 -6.16 7.55 16.97
C GLU A 372 -4.79 6.84 16.92
N ALA A 373 -4.77 5.51 16.77
CA ALA A 373 -3.55 4.72 16.68
C ALA A 373 -2.79 4.88 15.36
N ALA A 374 -3.49 5.22 14.27
CA ALA A 374 -2.93 5.40 12.92
C ALA A 374 -2.91 6.89 12.54
N LYS A 375 -2.52 7.79 13.43
CA LYS A 375 -2.48 9.22 13.16
C LYS A 375 -1.58 9.56 11.98
N ASP A 376 -2.18 10.24 11.06
CA ASP A 376 -1.77 10.86 9.81
C ASP A 376 -0.41 11.57 9.87
N LYS A 377 0.66 10.78 9.85
CA LYS A 377 2.00 11.35 9.75
C LYS A 377 2.38 11.44 8.29
N ALA A 378 2.76 12.63 7.86
CA ALA A 378 3.28 12.82 6.53
C ALA A 378 4.51 11.92 6.32
N ILE A 379 4.53 11.20 5.18
CA ILE A 379 5.66 10.41 4.76
C ILE A 379 6.50 11.26 3.83
N LEU A 380 7.77 11.46 4.17
CA LEU A 380 8.74 12.16 3.34
C LEU A 380 9.48 11.16 2.47
N THR A 381 9.74 11.56 1.24
CA THR A 381 10.40 10.71 0.24
C THR A 381 11.44 11.46 -0.53
N GLY A 382 12.44 10.73 -1.03
CA GLY A 382 13.47 11.29 -1.89
C GLY A 382 14.15 10.23 -2.72
N GLY A 383 14.81 10.65 -3.80
CA GLY A 383 15.50 9.71 -4.68
C GLY A 383 16.19 10.38 -5.84
N PHE A 384 16.73 9.57 -6.74
CA PHE A 384 17.40 10.04 -7.94
C PHE A 384 17.20 9.10 -9.13
N LEU A 385 17.41 9.65 -10.32
CA LEU A 385 17.59 8.92 -11.57
C LEU A 385 18.96 9.28 -12.14
N TYR A 386 19.72 8.27 -12.57
CA TYR A 386 20.91 8.43 -13.41
C TYR A 386 20.74 7.61 -14.70
N GLN A 387 20.71 8.29 -15.85
CA GLN A 387 20.36 7.68 -17.15
C GLN A 387 21.38 8.01 -18.25
N PRO A 388 22.60 7.43 -18.21
CA PRO A 388 23.59 7.58 -19.27
C PRO A 388 23.27 6.66 -20.46
N HIS A 389 23.28 7.18 -21.67
CA HIS A 389 23.24 6.41 -22.93
C HIS A 389 22.12 5.34 -23.00
N GLY A 390 20.91 5.66 -22.53
CA GLY A 390 19.77 4.73 -22.55
C GLY A 390 19.69 3.76 -21.37
N PHE A 391 20.76 3.55 -20.61
CA PHE A 391 20.74 2.78 -19.38
C PHE A 391 20.28 3.68 -18.22
N SER A 392 19.41 3.20 -17.36
CA SER A 392 18.94 3.93 -16.19
C SER A 392 19.15 3.19 -14.89
N ILE A 393 19.54 3.92 -13.86
CA ILE A 393 19.59 3.48 -12.46
C ILE A 393 18.72 4.45 -11.66
N GLU A 394 17.81 3.92 -10.89
CA GLU A 394 16.94 4.69 -10.00
C GLU A 394 17.05 4.17 -8.58
N ALA A 395 17.03 5.06 -7.61
CA ALA A 395 16.89 4.68 -6.20
C ALA A 395 16.02 5.70 -5.48
N ALA A 396 15.28 5.20 -4.49
CA ALA A 396 14.45 6.03 -3.63
C ALA A 396 14.39 5.49 -2.21
N ALA A 397 14.11 6.41 -1.28
CA ALA A 397 13.84 6.09 0.11
C ALA A 397 12.63 6.88 0.60
N MET A 398 11.96 6.34 1.61
CA MET A 398 10.84 6.95 2.31
C MET A 398 10.99 6.79 3.81
N ILE A 399 10.54 7.77 4.56
CA ILE A 399 10.64 7.76 6.02
C ILE A 399 9.55 8.62 6.67
N ASN A 400 9.04 8.12 7.79
CA ASN A 400 8.36 8.89 8.82
C ASN A 400 8.70 8.30 10.20
N GLU A 401 7.93 8.61 11.24
CA GLU A 401 8.20 8.14 12.61
C GLU A 401 7.96 6.63 12.78
N VAL A 402 7.14 6.01 11.94
CA VAL A 402 6.72 4.61 12.07
C VAL A 402 7.00 3.79 10.81
N GLU A 403 7.44 4.41 9.74
CA GLU A 403 7.62 3.76 8.44
C GLU A 403 8.97 4.12 7.82
N ILE A 404 9.68 3.10 7.33
CA ILE A 404 10.90 3.23 6.55
C ILE A 404 10.83 2.33 5.33
N GLY A 405 11.33 2.80 4.20
CA GLY A 405 11.36 1.98 2.99
C GLY A 405 12.38 2.46 1.98
N GLY A 406 12.70 1.58 1.06
CA GLY A 406 13.61 1.88 -0.04
C GLY A 406 13.34 1.02 -1.27
N THR A 407 13.74 1.53 -2.43
CA THR A 407 13.59 0.83 -3.69
C THR A 407 14.72 1.18 -4.64
N VAL A 408 15.05 0.23 -5.50
CA VAL A 408 16.03 0.39 -6.59
C VAL A 408 15.44 -0.11 -7.88
N GLY A 409 15.85 0.48 -8.99
CA GLY A 409 15.41 0.08 -10.32
C GLY A 409 16.51 0.24 -11.36
N LEU A 410 16.44 -0.60 -12.37
CA LEU A 410 17.30 -0.60 -13.54
C LEU A 410 16.43 -0.55 -14.79
N GLY A 411 16.87 0.15 -15.82
CA GLY A 411 16.18 0.20 -17.10
C GLY A 411 17.13 0.34 -18.27
N TYR A 412 16.63 0.02 -19.45
CA TYR A 412 17.33 0.22 -20.70
C TYR A 412 16.37 0.57 -21.83
N ALA A 413 16.71 1.61 -22.60
CA ALA A 413 15.99 2.04 -23.80
C ALA A 413 16.84 1.77 -25.04
N PHE A 414 16.28 1.00 -26.03
CA PHE A 414 16.95 0.61 -27.27
C PHE A 414 16.58 1.51 -28.43
#